data_aafa14cb821ab98d4e91060d4004aee8
#
_entry.id   aafa14cb821ab98d4e91060d4004aee8
#
_cell.length_a   1.000
_cell.length_b   1.000
_cell.length_c   1.000
_cell.angle_alpha   90.00
_cell.angle_beta   90.00
_cell.angle_gamma   90.00
#
_symmetry.space_group_name_H-M   'P 1'
#
loop_
_entity.id
_entity.type
_entity.pdbx_description
1 polymer ?
#
loop_
_entity_poly.entity_id
_entity_poly.type
_entity_poly.pdbx_seq_one_letter_code
_entity_poly.pdbx_strand_id
1 'polypeptide(L)'
;MNDQQRRACPGCGKTIGKPLGQKDGYPIERCHACGTIFTPAVQMLAPDEHYKDYYSAANLAVPQFIATRANEIVSELSFVRQNGRMLDIGFGSGVIMEAARAQGWEPFGLEVSAPAIDHARQKGFEVFHGLLEEAAYPDGYFDLVTASEILEHLPDPAETLREIFRILRPGGLFWGTTPSASGISSRLMGSAWSMVTPPDHSQLFSPAAVRKMFQHAGFSDVAIKTFGFAPGEVREYYKSKLTGRSETRPGGSLEGAFRLNESFTRTPLRRFVKNVLNGTLNVLKMGDSLKIFARR
;
A
#
# COMPACT_ATOMS: atom_id res chain seq x y z
N MET A 1 -19.82 10.01 21.64
CA MET A 1 -18.48 9.40 21.69
C MET A 1 -17.63 10.25 22.60
N ASN A 2 -17.09 9.69 23.67
CA ASN A 2 -16.23 10.42 24.60
C ASN A 2 -14.94 10.83 23.90
N ASP A 3 -14.50 12.08 24.06
CA ASP A 3 -13.27 12.66 23.48
C ASP A 3 -11.97 11.91 23.86
N GLN A 4 -12.05 10.99 24.83
CA GLN A 4 -10.92 10.23 25.36
C GLN A 4 -10.43 9.05 24.47
N GLN A 5 -11.10 8.75 23.36
CA GLN A 5 -10.73 7.63 22.47
C GLN A 5 -10.39 8.06 21.03
N ARG A 6 -10.24 9.37 20.79
CA ARG A 6 -9.93 9.86 19.45
C ARG A 6 -8.43 9.83 19.17
N ARG A 7 -8.00 9.01 18.20
CA ARG A 7 -6.59 8.99 17.77
C ARG A 7 -6.21 10.26 16.99
N ALA A 8 -4.97 10.66 17.12
CA ALA A 8 -4.36 11.69 16.28
C ALA A 8 -4.22 11.19 14.83
N CYS A 9 -4.04 12.12 13.89
CA CYS A 9 -3.77 11.80 12.49
C CYS A 9 -2.46 10.99 12.37
N PRO A 10 -2.49 9.76 11.83
CA PRO A 10 -1.30 8.90 11.73
C PRO A 10 -0.22 9.47 10.80
N GLY A 11 -0.58 10.38 9.90
CA GLY A 11 0.38 11.02 8.98
C GLY A 11 1.14 12.23 9.55
N CYS A 12 0.68 12.85 10.65
CA CYS A 12 1.34 14.06 11.18
C CYS A 12 1.13 14.32 12.67
N GLY A 13 0.47 13.43 13.41
CA GLY A 13 0.22 13.56 14.86
C GLY A 13 -0.79 14.65 15.29
N LYS A 14 -1.41 15.40 14.35
CA LYS A 14 -2.37 16.44 14.70
C LYS A 14 -3.78 15.87 14.88
N THR A 15 -4.57 16.45 15.78
CA THR A 15 -5.94 15.98 16.09
C THR A 15 -7.04 16.67 15.27
N ILE A 16 -6.68 17.57 14.34
CA ILE A 16 -7.63 18.39 13.58
C ILE A 16 -7.93 17.73 12.24
N GLY A 17 -9.13 17.19 12.07
CA GLY A 17 -9.65 16.64 10.83
C GLY A 17 -10.98 17.26 10.40
N LYS A 18 -11.26 17.33 9.10
CA LYS A 18 -12.55 17.67 8.53
C LYS A 18 -13.32 16.39 8.28
N PRO A 19 -14.58 16.26 8.76
CA PRO A 19 -15.42 15.10 8.41
C PRO A 19 -15.57 14.94 6.89
N LEU A 20 -15.40 13.73 6.40
CA LEU A 20 -15.70 13.31 5.02
C LEU A 20 -16.99 12.48 4.93
N GLY A 21 -17.53 12.02 6.05
CA GLY A 21 -18.70 11.17 6.14
C GLY A 21 -18.46 9.95 7.03
N GLN A 22 -19.23 8.90 6.77
CA GLN A 22 -19.10 7.60 7.44
C GLN A 22 -19.03 6.49 6.39
N LYS A 23 -18.40 5.38 6.74
CA LYS A 23 -18.41 4.16 5.94
C LYS A 23 -18.37 2.94 6.86
N ASP A 24 -19.29 2.02 6.65
CA ASP A 24 -19.45 0.80 7.45
C ASP A 24 -19.52 1.08 8.98
N GLY A 25 -20.18 2.20 9.36
CA GLY A 25 -20.31 2.64 10.76
C GLY A 25 -19.13 3.45 11.31
N TYR A 26 -18.01 3.53 10.60
CA TYR A 26 -16.83 4.27 11.01
C TYR A 26 -16.84 5.73 10.52
N PRO A 27 -16.57 6.72 11.38
CA PRO A 27 -16.37 8.11 10.95
C PRO A 27 -15.08 8.23 10.15
N ILE A 28 -15.13 8.96 9.03
CA ILE A 28 -13.99 9.22 8.15
C ILE A 28 -13.67 10.70 8.16
N GLU A 29 -12.40 11.03 8.35
CA GLU A 29 -11.93 12.41 8.37
C GLU A 29 -10.75 12.61 7.43
N ARG A 30 -10.60 13.87 6.98
CA ARG A 30 -9.39 14.33 6.28
C ARG A 30 -8.63 15.31 7.15
N CYS A 31 -7.38 15.03 7.45
CA CYS A 31 -6.49 15.90 8.19
C CYS A 31 -6.25 17.22 7.43
N HIS A 32 -6.51 18.37 8.06
CA HIS A 32 -6.27 19.68 7.47
C HIS A 32 -4.78 19.97 7.24
N ALA A 33 -3.90 19.42 8.11
CA ALA A 33 -2.49 19.74 8.09
C ALA A 33 -1.70 18.97 7.03
N CYS A 34 -2.07 17.69 6.78
CA CYS A 34 -1.29 16.84 5.87
C CYS A 34 -2.14 16.14 4.80
N GLY A 35 -3.47 16.26 4.82
CA GLY A 35 -4.35 15.66 3.82
C GLY A 35 -4.60 14.16 3.96
N THR A 36 -4.05 13.49 4.98
CA THR A 36 -4.33 12.09 5.28
C THR A 36 -5.82 11.89 5.53
N ILE A 37 -6.42 10.88 4.92
CA ILE A 37 -7.77 10.40 5.26
C ILE A 37 -7.59 9.30 6.30
N PHE A 38 -8.36 9.35 7.38
CA PHE A 38 -8.24 8.37 8.46
C PHE A 38 -9.53 8.23 9.26
N THR A 39 -9.63 7.13 9.97
CA THR A 39 -10.70 6.89 10.93
C THR A 39 -10.21 7.32 12.32
N PRO A 40 -10.83 8.34 12.94
CA PRO A 40 -10.38 8.85 14.25
C PRO A 40 -10.67 7.92 15.42
N ALA A 41 -11.58 6.97 15.23
CA ALA A 41 -11.91 5.95 16.22
C ALA A 41 -11.87 4.58 15.54
N VAL A 42 -10.75 3.90 15.65
CA VAL A 42 -10.58 2.52 15.18
C VAL A 42 -10.35 1.63 16.38
N GLN A 43 -11.18 0.62 16.52
CA GLN A 43 -10.82 -0.54 17.29
C GLN A 43 -9.97 -1.41 16.36
N MET A 44 -8.66 -1.42 16.59
CA MET A 44 -7.77 -2.31 15.84
C MET A 44 -8.15 -3.73 16.19
N LEU A 45 -8.54 -4.51 15.20
CA LEU A 45 -8.73 -5.95 15.34
C LEU A 45 -7.35 -6.60 15.47
N ALA A 46 -7.27 -7.68 16.23
CA ALA A 46 -6.05 -8.48 16.24
C ALA A 46 -5.76 -8.95 14.80
N PRO A 47 -4.54 -8.76 14.28
CA PRO A 47 -4.20 -9.10 12.90
C PRO A 47 -4.59 -10.53 12.53
N ASP A 48 -4.36 -11.49 13.42
CA ASP A 48 -4.67 -12.91 13.23
C ASP A 48 -6.17 -13.18 12.99
N GLU A 49 -7.06 -12.44 13.66
CA GLU A 49 -8.51 -12.58 13.47
C GLU A 49 -8.99 -11.90 12.18
N HIS A 50 -8.38 -10.74 11.86
CA HIS A 50 -8.80 -9.95 10.70
C HIS A 50 -8.42 -10.60 9.37
N TYR A 51 -7.20 -11.17 9.28
CA TYR A 51 -6.68 -11.77 8.05
C TYR A 51 -6.82 -13.28 7.96
N LYS A 52 -7.47 -13.94 8.95
CA LYS A 52 -7.64 -15.39 9.00
C LYS A 52 -8.23 -15.99 7.74
N ASP A 53 -9.24 -15.35 7.16
CA ASP A 53 -9.96 -15.82 5.98
C ASP A 53 -9.59 -15.06 4.69
N TYR A 54 -8.65 -14.11 4.77
CA TYR A 54 -8.28 -13.26 3.62
C TYR A 54 -7.52 -14.06 2.55
N TYR A 55 -6.61 -14.95 2.96
CA TYR A 55 -5.86 -15.79 2.04
C TYR A 55 -6.46 -17.19 1.97
N SER A 56 -7.16 -17.45 0.87
CA SER A 56 -7.56 -18.80 0.43
C SER A 56 -6.59 -19.33 -0.62
N ALA A 57 -6.65 -20.63 -0.91
CA ALA A 57 -5.85 -21.22 -2.00
C ALA A 57 -6.06 -20.49 -3.35
N ALA A 58 -7.24 -19.94 -3.60
CA ALA A 58 -7.55 -19.17 -4.80
C ALA A 58 -6.81 -17.82 -4.83
N ASN A 59 -6.67 -17.14 -3.67
CA ASN A 59 -5.99 -15.84 -3.57
C ASN A 59 -4.46 -15.97 -3.56
N LEU A 60 -3.94 -17.15 -3.21
CA LEU A 60 -2.52 -17.47 -3.27
C LEU A 60 -2.05 -17.87 -4.68
N ALA A 61 -2.98 -18.18 -5.59
CA ALA A 61 -2.68 -18.42 -7.00
C ALA A 61 -2.43 -17.09 -7.72
N VAL A 62 -1.19 -16.88 -8.15
CA VAL A 62 -0.77 -15.60 -8.76
C VAL A 62 -0.97 -15.63 -10.28
N PRO A 63 -1.78 -14.73 -10.85
CA PRO A 63 -1.87 -14.57 -12.30
C PRO A 63 -0.51 -14.17 -12.91
N GLN A 64 -0.23 -14.67 -14.12
CA GLN A 64 1.06 -14.48 -14.81
C GLN A 64 1.46 -13.00 -14.95
N PHE A 65 0.51 -12.09 -15.16
CA PHE A 65 0.82 -10.66 -15.29
C PHE A 65 1.33 -10.03 -13.97
N ILE A 66 0.88 -10.54 -12.80
CA ILE A 66 1.38 -10.12 -11.48
C ILE A 66 2.82 -10.60 -11.31
N ALA A 67 3.10 -11.87 -11.67
CA ALA A 67 4.45 -12.41 -11.64
C ALA A 67 5.41 -11.62 -12.55
N THR A 68 4.96 -11.26 -13.76
CA THR A 68 5.73 -10.41 -14.68
C THR A 68 6.02 -9.05 -14.04
N ARG A 69 5.02 -8.44 -13.39
CA ARG A 69 5.19 -7.15 -12.73
C ARG A 69 6.13 -7.22 -11.53
N ALA A 70 6.08 -8.29 -10.74
CA ALA A 70 7.02 -8.52 -9.64
C ALA A 70 8.46 -8.62 -10.14
N ASN A 71 8.68 -9.34 -11.24
CA ASN A 71 10.01 -9.42 -11.88
C ASN A 71 10.52 -8.06 -12.36
N GLU A 72 9.67 -7.23 -12.97
CA GLU A 72 10.02 -5.86 -13.37
C GLU A 72 10.43 -5.00 -12.17
N ILE A 73 9.65 -5.07 -11.06
CA ILE A 73 9.93 -4.32 -9.83
C ILE A 73 11.29 -4.71 -9.26
N VAL A 74 11.55 -6.00 -9.09
CA VAL A 74 12.82 -6.47 -8.54
C VAL A 74 14.00 -6.08 -9.43
N SER A 75 13.84 -6.18 -10.77
CA SER A 75 14.86 -5.73 -11.72
C SER A 75 15.14 -4.23 -11.62
N GLU A 76 14.07 -3.40 -11.49
CA GLU A 76 14.19 -1.94 -11.30
C GLU A 76 14.98 -1.60 -10.02
N LEU A 77 14.91 -2.46 -8.99
CA LEU A 77 15.52 -2.25 -7.68
C LEU A 77 16.89 -2.93 -7.51
N SER A 78 17.35 -3.69 -8.49
CA SER A 78 18.59 -4.50 -8.39
C SER A 78 19.86 -3.68 -8.17
N PHE A 79 19.85 -2.38 -8.52
CA PHE A 79 21.00 -1.47 -8.38
C PHE A 79 21.42 -1.23 -6.91
N VAL A 80 20.56 -1.53 -5.93
CA VAL A 80 20.91 -1.35 -4.50
C VAL A 80 21.57 -2.58 -3.90
N ARG A 81 21.63 -3.70 -4.62
CA ARG A 81 22.13 -4.98 -4.11
C ARG A 81 23.63 -4.93 -3.77
N GLN A 82 23.97 -5.23 -2.51
CA GLN A 82 25.33 -5.38 -2.01
C GLN A 82 25.53 -6.72 -1.29
N ASN A 83 24.79 -6.96 -0.18
CA ASN A 83 24.82 -8.24 0.54
C ASN A 83 23.79 -9.25 -0.01
N GLY A 84 22.86 -8.77 -0.84
CA GLY A 84 21.85 -9.59 -1.50
C GLY A 84 20.60 -9.84 -0.67
N ARG A 85 20.48 -9.34 0.56
CA ARG A 85 19.33 -9.57 1.44
C ARG A 85 18.23 -8.57 1.19
N MET A 86 17.01 -9.09 1.08
CA MET A 86 15.81 -8.30 0.88
C MET A 86 14.69 -8.80 1.80
N LEU A 87 13.92 -7.88 2.39
CA LEU A 87 12.73 -8.19 3.17
C LEU A 87 11.48 -7.73 2.42
N ASP A 88 10.47 -8.59 2.31
CA ASP A 88 9.12 -8.26 1.80
C ASP A 88 8.12 -8.27 2.97
N ILE A 89 7.64 -7.07 3.35
CA ILE A 89 6.68 -6.90 4.45
C ILE A 89 5.27 -7.03 3.90
N GLY A 90 4.46 -7.93 4.50
CA GLY A 90 3.14 -8.28 4.00
C GLY A 90 3.21 -8.96 2.65
N PHE A 91 4.05 -9.99 2.54
CA PHE A 91 4.37 -10.63 1.27
C PHE A 91 3.21 -11.37 0.60
N GLY A 92 2.12 -11.68 1.32
CA GLY A 92 0.93 -12.33 0.82
C GLY A 92 1.19 -13.63 0.07
N SER A 93 1.04 -13.65 -1.26
CA SER A 93 1.34 -14.82 -2.09
C SER A 93 2.83 -15.12 -2.27
N GLY A 94 3.73 -14.21 -1.85
CA GLY A 94 5.17 -14.34 -1.98
C GLY A 94 5.73 -14.07 -3.38
N VAL A 95 4.95 -13.48 -4.27
CA VAL A 95 5.35 -13.28 -5.67
C VAL A 95 6.58 -12.38 -5.84
N ILE A 96 6.75 -11.36 -4.98
CA ILE A 96 7.95 -10.50 -4.99
C ILE A 96 9.16 -11.30 -4.49
N MET A 97 9.00 -12.11 -3.46
CA MET A 97 10.07 -13.00 -2.96
C MET A 97 10.50 -14.04 -4.01
N GLU A 98 9.55 -14.64 -4.76
CA GLU A 98 9.86 -15.55 -5.86
C GLU A 98 10.67 -14.86 -6.96
N ALA A 99 10.24 -13.66 -7.37
CA ALA A 99 10.95 -12.86 -8.36
C ALA A 99 12.36 -12.46 -7.87
N ALA A 100 12.49 -12.14 -6.59
CA ALA A 100 13.77 -11.80 -5.97
C ALA A 100 14.74 -13.00 -5.97
N ARG A 101 14.27 -14.17 -5.52
CA ARG A 101 15.06 -15.41 -5.53
C ARG A 101 15.52 -15.77 -6.93
N ALA A 102 14.64 -15.67 -7.92
CA ALA A 102 14.98 -15.93 -9.32
C ALA A 102 16.05 -14.98 -9.87
N GLN A 103 16.20 -13.79 -9.29
CA GLN A 103 17.20 -12.77 -9.67
C GLN A 103 18.42 -12.75 -8.73
N GLY A 104 18.59 -13.78 -7.89
CA GLY A 104 19.77 -13.98 -7.05
C GLY A 104 19.79 -13.16 -5.75
N TRP A 105 18.63 -12.71 -5.27
CA TRP A 105 18.48 -12.19 -3.93
C TRP A 105 18.29 -13.32 -2.92
N GLU A 106 18.57 -13.04 -1.66
CA GLU A 106 18.19 -13.82 -0.48
C GLU A 106 16.95 -13.16 0.13
N PRO A 107 15.71 -13.60 -0.25
CA PRO A 107 14.49 -12.96 0.21
C PRO A 107 14.05 -13.51 1.56
N PHE A 108 13.71 -12.60 2.45
CA PHE A 108 13.03 -12.80 3.72
C PHE A 108 11.61 -12.26 3.61
N GLY A 109 10.67 -12.86 4.33
CA GLY A 109 9.29 -12.41 4.33
C GLY A 109 8.76 -12.17 5.74
N LEU A 110 7.86 -11.21 5.88
CA LEU A 110 7.12 -10.95 7.11
C LEU A 110 5.63 -10.85 6.77
N GLU A 111 4.79 -11.57 7.53
CA GLU A 111 3.35 -11.64 7.27
C GLU A 111 2.61 -12.01 8.56
N VAL A 112 1.38 -11.51 8.70
CA VAL A 112 0.49 -11.80 9.84
C VAL A 112 -0.50 -12.93 9.53
N SER A 113 -0.68 -13.32 8.29
CA SER A 113 -1.60 -14.36 7.85
C SER A 113 -0.96 -15.74 7.92
N ALA A 114 -1.44 -16.62 8.80
CA ALA A 114 -0.94 -17.99 8.93
C ALA A 114 -1.03 -18.79 7.61
N PRO A 115 -2.11 -18.74 6.80
CA PRO A 115 -2.13 -19.43 5.50
C PRO A 115 -1.05 -18.96 4.52
N ALA A 116 -0.72 -17.66 4.49
CA ALA A 116 0.34 -17.12 3.63
C ALA A 116 1.73 -17.56 4.13
N ILE A 117 1.95 -17.59 5.45
CA ILE A 117 3.17 -18.11 6.08
C ILE A 117 3.40 -19.57 5.70
N ASP A 118 2.36 -20.41 5.84
CA ASP A 118 2.47 -21.84 5.52
C ASP A 118 2.77 -22.06 4.04
N HIS A 119 2.13 -21.28 3.17
CA HIS A 119 2.40 -21.31 1.73
C HIS A 119 3.86 -20.94 1.38
N ALA A 120 4.39 -19.88 2.00
CA ALA A 120 5.77 -19.45 1.79
C ALA A 120 6.79 -20.47 2.32
N ARG A 121 6.53 -21.06 3.50
CA ARG A 121 7.37 -22.11 4.08
C ARG A 121 7.43 -23.36 3.20
N GLN A 122 6.30 -23.77 2.60
CA GLN A 122 6.26 -24.89 1.65
C GLN A 122 7.13 -24.64 0.41
N LYS A 123 7.30 -23.36 0.01
CA LYS A 123 8.21 -22.94 -1.07
C LYS A 123 9.67 -22.75 -0.63
N GLY A 124 9.98 -23.02 0.65
CA GLY A 124 11.32 -22.92 1.21
C GLY A 124 11.79 -21.47 1.41
N PHE A 125 10.88 -20.54 1.72
CA PHE A 125 11.24 -19.18 2.11
C PHE A 125 11.47 -19.06 3.61
N GLU A 126 12.41 -18.19 4.00
CA GLU A 126 12.59 -17.77 5.38
C GLU A 126 11.59 -16.66 5.70
N VAL A 127 10.64 -16.95 6.60
CA VAL A 127 9.53 -16.04 6.90
C VAL A 127 9.25 -15.94 8.39
N PHE A 128 8.94 -14.75 8.85
CA PHE A 128 8.50 -14.43 10.20
C PHE A 128 6.98 -14.23 10.23
N HIS A 129 6.31 -14.87 11.18
CA HIS A 129 4.86 -14.72 11.42
C HIS A 129 4.64 -13.71 12.54
N GLY A 130 4.22 -12.48 12.21
CA GLY A 130 4.01 -11.40 13.17
C GLY A 130 4.28 -10.02 12.59
N LEU A 131 4.45 -9.04 13.46
CA LEU A 131 4.77 -7.66 13.11
C LEU A 131 6.30 -7.47 13.00
N LEU A 132 6.72 -6.40 12.29
CA LEU A 132 8.13 -6.14 12.06
C LEU A 132 8.91 -5.89 13.35
N GLU A 133 8.28 -5.21 14.28
CA GLU A 133 8.84 -4.87 15.59
C GLU A 133 9.17 -6.10 16.45
N GLU A 134 8.51 -7.23 16.16
CA GLU A 134 8.68 -8.51 16.86
C GLU A 134 9.79 -9.39 16.24
N ALA A 135 10.11 -9.14 14.98
CA ALA A 135 11.04 -9.98 14.21
C ALA A 135 12.51 -9.82 14.61
N ALA A 136 12.86 -8.76 15.35
CA ALA A 136 14.18 -8.48 15.92
C ALA A 136 15.35 -8.62 14.92
N TYR A 137 15.17 -8.20 13.66
CA TYR A 137 16.25 -8.20 12.67
C TYR A 137 17.42 -7.31 13.11
N PRO A 138 18.68 -7.65 12.79
CA PRO A 138 19.83 -6.82 13.10
C PRO A 138 19.82 -5.45 12.41
N ASP A 139 20.52 -4.48 12.98
CA ASP A 139 20.76 -3.17 12.36
C ASP A 139 21.48 -3.34 11.02
N GLY A 140 21.01 -2.64 10.00
CA GLY A 140 21.68 -2.61 8.70
C GLY A 140 21.73 -3.95 7.97
N TYR A 141 20.79 -4.84 8.23
CA TYR A 141 20.79 -6.22 7.74
C TYR A 141 20.40 -6.33 6.25
N PHE A 142 19.47 -5.47 5.78
CA PHE A 142 18.90 -5.55 4.44
C PHE A 142 19.44 -4.47 3.48
N ASP A 143 19.62 -4.84 2.22
CA ASP A 143 19.83 -3.91 1.10
C ASP A 143 18.53 -3.24 0.67
N LEU A 144 17.44 -4.01 0.70
CA LEU A 144 16.13 -3.63 0.19
C LEU A 144 15.02 -4.10 1.16
N VAL A 145 14.10 -3.21 1.47
CA VAL A 145 12.82 -3.56 2.12
C VAL A 145 11.69 -3.16 1.19
N THR A 146 10.78 -4.09 0.90
CA THR A 146 9.57 -3.86 0.11
C THR A 146 8.33 -3.96 0.98
N ALA A 147 7.31 -3.10 0.68
CA ALA A 147 5.99 -3.14 1.31
C ALA A 147 4.95 -2.65 0.29
N SER A 148 4.21 -3.57 -0.31
CA SER A 148 3.22 -3.25 -1.34
C SER A 148 1.82 -3.28 -0.77
N GLU A 149 1.13 -2.12 -0.73
CA GLU A 149 -0.22 -1.96 -0.16
C GLU A 149 -0.26 -2.41 1.32
N ILE A 150 0.66 -1.88 2.13
CA ILE A 150 0.81 -2.23 3.55
C ILE A 150 0.66 -1.01 4.47
N LEU A 151 1.14 0.17 4.08
CA LEU A 151 1.17 1.34 4.95
C LEU A 151 -0.20 1.76 5.48
N GLU A 152 -1.26 1.55 4.69
CA GLU A 152 -2.66 1.84 5.03
C GLU A 152 -3.23 0.94 6.13
N HIS A 153 -2.61 -0.23 6.35
CA HIS A 153 -3.02 -1.25 7.32
C HIS A 153 -2.26 -1.14 8.65
N LEU A 154 -1.12 -0.44 8.68
CA LEU A 154 -0.23 -0.43 9.84
C LEU A 154 -0.91 0.21 11.08
N PRO A 155 -0.84 -0.42 12.24
CA PRO A 155 -1.32 0.15 13.50
C PRO A 155 -0.57 1.43 13.89
N ASP A 156 0.76 1.38 13.89
CA ASP A 156 1.67 2.52 14.10
C ASP A 156 2.66 2.64 12.94
N PRO A 157 2.30 3.38 11.87
CA PRO A 157 3.20 3.57 10.74
C PRO A 157 4.52 4.26 11.10
N ALA A 158 4.53 5.08 12.15
CA ALA A 158 5.73 5.80 12.54
C ALA A 158 6.75 4.89 13.22
N GLU A 159 6.29 3.93 14.03
CA GLU A 159 7.13 2.92 14.65
C GLU A 159 7.70 1.97 13.60
N THR A 160 6.84 1.41 12.74
CA THR A 160 7.26 0.51 11.66
C THR A 160 8.27 1.18 10.72
N LEU A 161 8.10 2.46 10.37
CA LEU A 161 9.06 3.17 9.52
C LEU A 161 10.41 3.39 10.20
N ARG A 162 10.46 3.61 11.54
CA ARG A 162 11.71 3.69 12.29
C ARG A 162 12.43 2.34 12.29
N GLU A 163 11.68 1.26 12.44
CA GLU A 163 12.23 -0.09 12.40
C GLU A 163 12.75 -0.44 10.99
N ILE A 164 12.01 -0.12 9.93
CA ILE A 164 12.48 -0.26 8.53
C ILE A 164 13.79 0.52 8.32
N PHE A 165 13.86 1.75 8.84
CA PHE A 165 15.10 2.54 8.76
C PHE A 165 16.26 1.85 9.48
N ARG A 166 16.03 1.30 10.68
CA ARG A 166 17.06 0.62 11.47
C ARG A 166 17.62 -0.62 10.79
N ILE A 167 16.76 -1.45 10.21
CA ILE A 167 17.16 -2.73 9.58
C ILE A 167 17.74 -2.59 8.17
N LEU A 168 17.45 -1.50 7.46
CA LEU A 168 18.12 -1.19 6.19
C LEU A 168 19.57 -0.81 6.48
N ARG A 169 20.53 -1.26 5.65
CA ARG A 169 21.91 -0.79 5.75
C ARG A 169 22.04 0.68 5.31
N PRO A 170 23.12 1.38 5.67
CA PRO A 170 23.43 2.68 5.07
C PRO A 170 23.44 2.61 3.53
N GLY A 171 22.68 3.50 2.87
CA GLY A 171 22.44 3.47 1.42
C GLY A 171 21.47 2.39 0.94
N GLY A 172 20.87 1.60 1.82
CA GLY A 172 19.79 0.68 1.51
C GLY A 172 18.51 1.42 1.12
N LEU A 173 17.57 0.72 0.51
CA LEU A 173 16.36 1.30 -0.08
C LEU A 173 15.09 0.68 0.50
N PHE A 174 14.14 1.51 0.86
CA PHE A 174 12.74 1.14 0.98
C PHE A 174 12.01 1.39 -0.35
N TRP A 175 11.21 0.42 -0.78
CA TRP A 175 10.26 0.54 -1.87
C TRP A 175 8.87 0.11 -1.40
N GLY A 176 7.84 0.90 -1.74
CA GLY A 176 6.48 0.52 -1.39
C GLY A 176 5.42 1.20 -2.23
N THR A 177 4.20 0.66 -2.15
CA THR A 177 2.99 1.26 -2.73
C THR A 177 1.90 1.37 -1.67
N THR A 178 0.98 2.33 -1.85
CA THR A 178 -0.19 2.54 -0.98
C THR A 178 -1.21 3.40 -1.71
N PRO A 179 -2.53 3.30 -1.44
CA PRO A 179 -3.53 4.20 -1.99
C PRO A 179 -3.29 5.66 -1.58
N SER A 180 -3.61 6.60 -2.47
CA SER A 180 -3.35 8.02 -2.29
C SER A 180 -4.57 8.79 -1.80
N ALA A 181 -4.50 9.40 -0.62
CA ALA A 181 -5.51 10.35 -0.14
C ALA A 181 -5.68 11.58 -1.05
N SER A 182 -4.70 11.87 -1.91
CA SER A 182 -4.72 13.00 -2.84
C SER A 182 -5.15 12.63 -4.26
N GLY A 183 -5.48 11.36 -4.51
CA GLY A 183 -5.91 10.84 -5.81
C GLY A 183 -7.20 11.48 -6.32
N ILE A 184 -7.43 11.38 -7.63
CA ILE A 184 -8.65 11.89 -8.27
C ILE A 184 -9.88 11.19 -7.68
N SER A 185 -9.86 9.86 -7.57
CA SER A 185 -10.99 9.09 -7.03
C SER A 185 -11.29 9.49 -5.57
N SER A 186 -10.27 9.64 -4.73
CA SER A 186 -10.41 10.13 -3.36
C SER A 186 -11.03 11.52 -3.25
N ARG A 187 -10.68 12.43 -4.19
CA ARG A 187 -11.22 13.81 -4.22
C ARG A 187 -12.66 13.85 -4.67
N LEU A 188 -13.04 13.02 -5.65
CA LEU A 188 -14.37 13.02 -6.25
C LEU A 188 -15.38 12.22 -5.41
N MET A 189 -14.96 11.15 -4.76
CA MET A 189 -15.83 10.19 -4.09
C MET A 189 -15.76 10.29 -2.54
N GLY A 190 -14.68 10.86 -2.00
CA GLY A 190 -14.51 11.01 -0.55
C GLY A 190 -14.55 9.65 0.18
N SER A 191 -15.42 9.53 1.20
CA SER A 191 -15.61 8.27 1.94
C SER A 191 -16.25 7.14 1.11
N ALA A 192 -16.85 7.45 -0.04
CA ALA A 192 -17.44 6.44 -0.92
C ALA A 192 -16.41 5.70 -1.80
N TRP A 193 -15.16 6.18 -1.86
CA TRP A 193 -14.11 5.51 -2.64
C TRP A 193 -13.84 4.10 -2.12
N SER A 194 -13.64 3.14 -3.04
CA SER A 194 -13.45 1.72 -2.70
C SER A 194 -12.25 1.45 -1.81
N MET A 195 -11.19 2.29 -1.89
CA MET A 195 -10.01 2.16 -1.03
C MET A 195 -10.23 2.66 0.41
N VAL A 196 -11.34 3.33 0.71
CA VAL A 196 -11.72 3.67 2.09
C VAL A 196 -12.52 2.50 2.65
N THR A 197 -11.88 1.57 3.36
CA THR A 197 -12.48 0.31 3.85
C THR A 197 -12.16 0.04 5.31
N PRO A 198 -12.58 0.94 6.25
CA PRO A 198 -12.33 0.70 7.66
C PRO A 198 -13.04 -0.58 8.13
N PRO A 199 -12.48 -1.34 9.08
CA PRO A 199 -11.22 -1.07 9.80
C PRO A 199 -9.95 -1.46 9.03
N ASP A 200 -10.05 -2.13 7.88
CA ASP A 200 -8.94 -2.66 7.08
C ASP A 200 -8.00 -1.52 6.61
N HIS A 201 -8.45 -0.64 5.71
CA HIS A 201 -7.74 0.59 5.40
C HIS A 201 -8.17 1.70 6.38
N SER A 202 -7.57 1.71 7.55
CA SER A 202 -7.87 2.69 8.58
C SER A 202 -7.29 4.08 8.31
N GLN A 203 -6.40 4.18 7.32
CA GLN A 203 -5.72 5.42 6.90
C GLN A 203 -5.26 5.37 5.45
N LEU A 204 -5.38 6.49 4.74
CA LEU A 204 -4.83 6.70 3.41
C LEU A 204 -3.96 7.95 3.46
N PHE A 205 -2.73 7.86 2.96
CA PHE A 205 -1.77 8.95 3.09
C PHE A 205 -1.74 9.85 1.85
N SER A 206 -1.50 11.15 2.07
CA SER A 206 -1.11 12.05 0.98
C SER A 206 0.39 11.95 0.70
N PRO A 207 0.87 12.36 -0.50
CA PRO A 207 2.31 12.45 -0.78
C PRO A 207 3.08 13.30 0.25
N ALA A 208 2.46 14.38 0.75
CA ALA A 208 3.06 15.26 1.75
C ALA A 208 3.18 14.56 3.11
N ALA A 209 2.17 13.79 3.52
CA ALA A 209 2.20 13.01 4.75
C ALA A 209 3.29 11.93 4.68
N VAL A 210 3.31 11.13 3.61
CA VAL A 210 4.34 10.10 3.41
C VAL A 210 5.74 10.70 3.49
N ARG A 211 6.01 11.78 2.78
CA ARG A 211 7.34 12.44 2.83
C ARG A 211 7.75 12.79 4.25
N LYS A 212 6.85 13.42 5.01
CA LYS A 212 7.12 13.80 6.41
C LYS A 212 7.35 12.60 7.32
N MET A 213 6.52 11.56 7.19
CA MET A 213 6.66 10.34 8.00
C MET A 213 8.03 9.69 7.79
N PHE A 214 8.44 9.50 6.53
CA PHE A 214 9.75 8.92 6.20
C PHE A 214 10.91 9.80 6.67
N GLN A 215 10.81 11.14 6.50
CA GLN A 215 11.83 12.07 7.01
C GLN A 215 11.95 12.01 8.54
N HIS A 216 10.83 11.91 9.27
CA HIS A 216 10.83 11.77 10.73
C HIS A 216 11.41 10.42 11.19
N ALA A 217 11.28 9.37 10.37
CA ALA A 217 11.91 8.07 10.63
C ALA A 217 13.42 8.05 10.33
N GLY A 218 13.98 9.11 9.71
CA GLY A 218 15.42 9.27 9.43
C GLY A 218 15.82 9.17 7.95
N PHE A 219 14.89 8.84 7.04
CA PHE A 219 15.21 8.76 5.61
C PHE A 219 15.55 10.13 5.02
N SER A 220 16.68 10.20 4.30
CA SER A 220 17.20 11.46 3.74
C SER A 220 16.67 11.77 2.35
N ASP A 221 16.51 10.76 1.49
CA ASP A 221 16.06 10.88 0.11
C ASP A 221 14.72 10.12 -0.06
N VAL A 222 13.63 10.89 -0.19
CA VAL A 222 12.26 10.34 -0.31
C VAL A 222 11.66 10.80 -1.63
N ALA A 223 11.66 9.91 -2.63
CA ALA A 223 11.01 10.13 -3.91
C ALA A 223 9.62 9.47 -3.92
N ILE A 224 8.59 10.26 -4.24
CA ILE A 224 7.21 9.79 -4.31
C ILE A 224 6.65 10.08 -5.69
N LYS A 225 6.21 9.02 -6.37
CA LYS A 225 5.49 9.10 -7.66
C LYS A 225 4.03 8.78 -7.43
N THR A 226 3.13 9.50 -8.11
CA THR A 226 1.70 9.18 -8.12
C THR A 226 1.30 8.63 -9.48
N PHE A 227 0.43 7.64 -9.51
CA PHE A 227 0.03 6.95 -10.73
C PHE A 227 -1.36 6.33 -10.59
N GLY A 228 -1.92 5.91 -11.71
CA GLY A 228 -3.20 5.22 -11.75
C GLY A 228 -4.40 6.15 -11.54
N PHE A 229 -5.50 5.77 -12.16
CA PHE A 229 -6.83 6.37 -12.00
C PHE A 229 -7.87 5.33 -12.40
N ALA A 230 -8.97 5.26 -11.67
CA ALA A 230 -10.07 4.32 -11.89
C ALA A 230 -11.33 5.04 -12.44
N PRO A 231 -11.36 5.48 -13.74
CA PRO A 231 -12.47 6.25 -14.28
C PRO A 231 -13.80 5.50 -14.28
N GLY A 232 -13.76 4.17 -14.36
CA GLY A 232 -14.95 3.32 -14.28
C GLY A 232 -15.68 3.43 -12.94
N GLU A 233 -14.93 3.38 -11.85
CA GLU A 233 -15.48 3.52 -10.50
C GLU A 233 -16.12 4.90 -10.28
N VAL A 234 -15.43 5.94 -10.68
CA VAL A 234 -15.95 7.33 -10.59
C VAL A 234 -17.24 7.48 -11.41
N ARG A 235 -17.27 6.93 -12.63
CA ARG A 235 -18.46 6.96 -13.49
C ARG A 235 -19.65 6.26 -12.83
N GLU A 236 -19.45 5.05 -12.30
CA GLU A 236 -20.55 4.29 -11.66
C GLU A 236 -21.03 4.99 -10.38
N TYR A 237 -20.13 5.58 -9.59
CA TYR A 237 -20.49 6.38 -8.42
C TYR A 237 -21.43 7.56 -8.78
N TYR A 238 -21.11 8.34 -9.82
CA TYR A 238 -21.98 9.45 -10.22
C TYR A 238 -23.27 8.98 -10.88
N LYS A 239 -23.24 7.88 -11.63
CA LYS A 239 -24.43 7.27 -12.22
C LYS A 239 -25.41 6.81 -11.11
N SER A 240 -24.90 6.15 -10.06
CA SER A 240 -25.74 5.71 -8.93
C SER A 240 -26.37 6.90 -8.20
N LYS A 241 -25.63 7.99 -8.00
CA LYS A 241 -26.16 9.24 -7.42
C LYS A 241 -27.29 9.87 -8.28
N LEU A 242 -27.15 9.84 -9.60
CA LEU A 242 -28.13 10.42 -10.51
C LEU A 242 -29.40 9.55 -10.61
N THR A 243 -29.27 8.23 -10.54
CA THR A 243 -30.39 7.30 -10.72
C THR A 243 -31.09 6.93 -9.43
N GLY A 244 -30.55 7.33 -8.26
CA GLY A 244 -31.09 6.94 -6.95
C GLY A 244 -31.01 5.43 -6.65
N ARG A 245 -30.38 4.63 -7.53
CA ARG A 245 -30.17 3.20 -7.31
C ARG A 245 -28.91 3.01 -6.47
N SER A 246 -29.09 2.55 -5.24
CA SER A 246 -28.01 1.99 -4.44
C SER A 246 -27.61 0.65 -5.07
N GLU A 247 -26.66 0.67 -6.01
CA GLU A 247 -26.03 -0.57 -6.40
C GLU A 247 -25.12 -1.02 -5.26
N THR A 248 -25.40 -2.20 -4.75
CA THR A 248 -24.53 -2.98 -3.87
C THR A 248 -23.08 -2.87 -4.36
N ARG A 249 -22.21 -2.37 -3.49
CA ARG A 249 -20.73 -2.19 -3.64
C ARG A 249 -20.29 -2.25 -5.11
N PRO A 250 -19.88 -1.17 -5.75
CA PRO A 250 -19.14 -1.26 -6.98
C PRO A 250 -17.72 -1.77 -6.65
N GLY A 251 -17.67 -3.04 -6.29
CA GLY A 251 -16.46 -3.80 -6.37
C GLY A 251 -16.15 -3.96 -7.84
N GLY A 252 -15.53 -2.96 -8.45
CA GLY A 252 -14.78 -3.20 -9.66
C GLY A 252 -13.81 -4.31 -9.29
N SER A 253 -14.08 -5.55 -9.76
CA SER A 253 -13.23 -6.68 -9.43
C SER A 253 -11.80 -6.25 -9.75
N LEU A 254 -10.85 -6.53 -8.86
CA LEU A 254 -9.41 -6.38 -9.14
C LEU A 254 -9.12 -6.85 -10.57
N GLU A 255 -9.76 -7.93 -11.01
CA GLU A 255 -9.70 -8.48 -12.34
C GLU A 255 -10.19 -7.50 -13.44
N GLY A 256 -11.24 -6.72 -13.20
CA GLY A 256 -11.72 -5.69 -14.14
C GLY A 256 -10.74 -4.52 -14.29
N ALA A 257 -10.18 -4.04 -13.17
CA ALA A 257 -9.13 -3.02 -13.19
C ALA A 257 -7.85 -3.53 -13.87
N PHE A 258 -7.49 -4.80 -13.65
CA PHE A 258 -6.36 -5.44 -14.29
C PHE A 258 -6.57 -5.67 -15.78
N ARG A 259 -7.73 -6.14 -16.23
CA ARG A 259 -8.08 -6.30 -17.66
C ARG A 259 -8.03 -4.95 -18.39
N LEU A 260 -8.51 -3.90 -17.75
CA LEU A 260 -8.40 -2.53 -18.30
C LEU A 260 -6.93 -2.12 -18.46
N ASN A 261 -6.13 -2.33 -17.40
CA ASN A 261 -4.70 -2.01 -17.41
C ASN A 261 -3.93 -2.82 -18.47
N GLU A 262 -4.22 -4.11 -18.61
CA GLU A 262 -3.67 -4.98 -19.67
C GLU A 262 -4.07 -4.48 -21.06
N SER A 263 -5.33 -4.06 -21.27
CA SER A 263 -5.77 -3.53 -22.53
C SER A 263 -4.99 -2.29 -22.97
N PHE A 264 -4.56 -1.45 -21.98
CA PHE A 264 -3.73 -0.26 -22.23
C PHE A 264 -2.25 -0.59 -22.50
N THR A 265 -1.81 -1.83 -22.30
CA THR A 265 -0.43 -2.24 -22.62
C THR A 265 -0.29 -2.97 -23.96
N ARG A 266 -1.40 -3.39 -24.57
CA ARG A 266 -1.43 -4.23 -25.79
C ARG A 266 -0.89 -3.54 -27.05
N THR A 267 -0.97 -2.21 -27.14
CA THR A 267 -0.47 -1.49 -28.32
C THR A 267 0.49 -0.37 -27.93
N PRO A 268 1.49 -0.03 -28.78
CA PRO A 268 2.44 1.06 -28.49
C PRO A 268 1.74 2.40 -28.23
N LEU A 269 0.70 2.72 -29.00
CA LEU A 269 -0.07 3.97 -28.83
C LEU A 269 -0.77 4.01 -27.48
N ARG A 270 -1.45 2.95 -27.05
CA ARG A 270 -2.11 2.88 -25.74
C ARG A 270 -1.11 2.97 -24.59
N ARG A 271 0.05 2.33 -24.73
CA ARG A 271 1.15 2.44 -23.76
C ARG A 271 1.65 3.88 -23.66
N PHE A 272 1.81 4.56 -24.77
CA PHE A 272 2.18 5.97 -24.81
C PHE A 272 1.15 6.85 -24.09
N VAL A 273 -0.15 6.72 -24.43
CA VAL A 273 -1.24 7.45 -23.75
C VAL A 273 -1.25 7.21 -22.24
N LYS A 274 -1.09 5.95 -21.81
CA LYS A 274 -0.97 5.59 -20.38
C LYS A 274 0.21 6.30 -19.71
N ASN A 275 1.37 6.32 -20.37
CA ASN A 275 2.57 6.95 -19.83
C ASN A 275 2.41 8.48 -19.72
N VAL A 276 1.81 9.13 -20.72
CA VAL A 276 1.49 10.56 -20.68
C VAL A 276 0.50 10.85 -19.54
N LEU A 277 -0.57 10.07 -19.43
CA LEU A 277 -1.54 10.22 -18.35
C LEU A 277 -0.87 10.07 -16.96
N ASN A 278 -0.12 8.99 -16.75
CA ASN A 278 0.59 8.78 -15.48
C ASN A 278 1.64 9.88 -15.21
N GLY A 279 2.31 10.39 -16.25
CA GLY A 279 3.22 11.53 -16.15
C GLY A 279 2.50 12.78 -15.65
N THR A 280 1.35 13.10 -16.25
CA THR A 280 0.50 14.23 -15.84
C THR A 280 -0.01 14.06 -14.40
N LEU A 281 -0.54 12.86 -14.05
CA LEU A 281 -1.00 12.57 -12.71
C LEU A 281 0.14 12.70 -11.68
N ASN A 282 1.35 12.29 -12.04
CA ASN A 282 2.51 12.42 -11.17
C ASN A 282 2.93 13.89 -10.95
N VAL A 283 2.95 14.71 -12.00
CA VAL A 283 3.25 16.14 -11.89
C VAL A 283 2.22 16.85 -11.01
N LEU A 284 0.93 16.56 -11.20
CA LEU A 284 -0.18 17.15 -10.45
C LEU A 284 -0.34 16.54 -9.04
N LYS A 285 0.37 15.45 -8.72
CA LYS A 285 0.21 14.67 -7.46
C LYS A 285 -1.23 14.18 -7.25
N MET A 286 -1.86 13.70 -8.32
CA MET A 286 -3.28 13.33 -8.36
C MET A 286 -3.55 11.86 -8.73
N GLY A 287 -2.55 11.03 -8.88
CA GLY A 287 -2.73 9.58 -9.06
C GLY A 287 -3.36 8.92 -7.82
N ASP A 288 -4.16 7.89 -8.05
CA ASP A 288 -4.89 7.17 -7.00
C ASP A 288 -3.99 6.26 -6.15
N SER A 289 -2.77 5.98 -6.62
CA SER A 289 -1.75 5.22 -5.88
C SER A 289 -0.45 6.01 -5.77
N LEU A 290 0.27 5.77 -4.68
CA LEU A 290 1.64 6.25 -4.44
C LEU A 290 2.63 5.13 -4.70
N LYS A 291 3.76 5.45 -5.30
CA LYS A 291 4.97 4.64 -5.31
C LYS A 291 6.07 5.40 -4.57
N ILE A 292 6.64 4.78 -3.56
CA ILE A 292 7.55 5.39 -2.61
C ILE A 292 8.92 4.73 -2.78
N PHE A 293 9.95 5.56 -2.84
CA PHE A 293 11.35 5.16 -2.76
C PHE A 293 11.98 6.00 -1.66
N ALA A 294 12.57 5.38 -0.65
CA ALA A 294 13.20 6.10 0.44
C ALA A 294 14.56 5.46 0.79
N ARG A 295 15.62 6.26 0.82
CA ARG A 295 16.98 5.80 1.04
C ARG A 295 17.43 6.10 2.47
N ARG A 296 18.02 5.08 3.13
CA ARG A 296 18.68 5.24 4.42
C ARG A 296 19.99 5.99 4.31
#